data_70db8a67a727f89360c985c4db937db2
#
_entry.id   70db8a67a727f89360c985c4db937db2
#
_cell.length_a   1.000
_cell.length_b   1.000
_cell.length_c   1.000
_cell.angle_alpha   90.00
_cell.angle_beta   90.00
_cell.angle_gamma   90.00
#
_symmetry.space_group_name_H-M   'P 1'
#
loop_
_entity.id
_entity.type
_entity.pdbx_description
1 polymer ?
#
loop_
_entity_poly.entity_id
_entity_poly.type
_entity_poly.pdbx_seq_one_letter_code
_entity_poly.pdbx_strand_id
1 'polypeptide(L)'
;IVLKNNIEKTQYDMIECVFAFNIQQSTRIKEKYLKDYLIKLSMFDFYVRESYHKKYLSKHQTECLGKILIESRKVAYGIVRSMENV
;
A
#
# COMPACT_ATOMS: atom_id res chain seq x y z
N ILE A 1 19.33 0.70 6.92
CA ILE A 1 19.32 1.83 5.98
C ILE A 1 18.63 1.44 4.68
N VAL A 2 18.99 0.29 4.08
CA VAL A 2 18.34 -0.16 2.84
C VAL A 2 16.84 -0.39 3.03
N LEU A 3 16.45 -1.02 4.14
CA LEU A 3 15.03 -1.25 4.44
C LEU A 3 14.28 0.04 4.65
N LYS A 4 14.88 1.01 5.34
CA LYS A 4 14.27 2.32 5.55
C LYS A 4 14.04 3.03 4.22
N ASN A 5 15.04 3.02 3.34
CA ASN A 5 14.93 3.64 2.02
C ASN A 5 13.86 2.97 1.18
N ASN A 6 13.75 1.63 1.24
CA ASN A 6 12.72 0.88 0.53
C ASN A 6 11.32 1.18 1.05
N ILE A 7 11.17 1.32 2.37
CA ILE A 7 9.90 1.71 2.98
C ILE A 7 9.48 3.09 2.49
N GLU A 8 10.38 4.07 2.55
CA GLU A 8 10.09 5.45 2.12
C GLU A 8 9.74 5.48 0.62
N LYS A 9 10.54 4.81 -0.22
CA LYS A 9 10.28 4.75 -1.65
C LYS A 9 8.91 4.13 -1.93
N THR A 10 8.57 3.04 -1.25
CA THR A 10 7.30 2.36 -1.45
C THR A 10 6.14 3.27 -1.05
N GLN A 11 6.28 4.05 0.04
CA GLN A 11 5.27 5.02 0.44
C GLN A 11 5.04 6.08 -0.64
N TYR A 12 6.11 6.62 -1.23
CA TYR A 12 5.98 7.59 -2.33
C TYR A 12 5.33 6.96 -3.56
N ASP A 13 5.70 5.71 -3.88
CA ASP A 13 5.08 4.98 -5.00
C ASP A 13 3.59 4.78 -4.77
N MET A 14 3.18 4.49 -3.55
CA MET A 14 1.77 4.35 -3.18
C MET A 14 1.01 5.66 -3.35
N ILE A 15 1.60 6.77 -2.92
CA ILE A 15 1.01 8.10 -3.07
C ILE A 15 0.88 8.44 -4.56
N GLU A 16 1.88 8.14 -5.35
CA GLU A 16 1.85 8.36 -6.79
C GLU A 16 0.71 7.57 -7.44
N CYS A 17 0.51 6.32 -7.03
CA CYS A 17 -0.61 5.51 -7.52
C CYS A 17 -1.95 6.14 -7.18
N VAL A 18 -2.11 6.70 -5.99
CA VAL A 18 -3.35 7.38 -5.58
C VAL A 18 -3.60 8.61 -6.45
N PHE A 19 -2.59 9.43 -6.67
CA PHE A 19 -2.72 10.60 -7.55
C PHE A 19 -3.06 10.20 -8.98
N ALA A 20 -2.37 9.17 -9.50
CA ALA A 20 -2.63 8.66 -10.84
C ALA A 20 -4.07 8.13 -10.95
N PHE A 21 -4.55 7.43 -9.95
CA PHE A 21 -5.92 6.94 -9.89
C PHE A 21 -6.93 8.10 -9.95
N ASN A 22 -6.67 9.15 -9.18
CA ASN A 22 -7.61 10.27 -9.07
C ASN A 22 -7.75 11.09 -10.35
N ILE A 23 -6.68 11.20 -11.15
CA ILE A 23 -6.71 12.00 -12.39
C ILE A 23 -7.23 11.23 -13.60
N GLN A 24 -7.35 9.90 -13.50
CA GLN A 24 -7.84 9.11 -14.62
C GLN A 24 -9.36 9.17 -14.73
N GLN A 25 -9.86 9.29 -15.97
CA GLN A 25 -11.28 9.25 -16.25
C GLN A 25 -11.75 7.86 -16.66
N SER A 26 -10.86 7.05 -17.21
CA SER A 26 -11.18 5.68 -17.61
C SER A 26 -11.21 4.74 -16.42
N THR A 27 -12.32 4.03 -16.22
CA THR A 27 -12.46 3.03 -15.16
C THR A 27 -11.40 1.93 -15.28
N ARG A 28 -11.10 1.52 -16.51
CA ARG A 28 -10.11 0.48 -16.77
C ARG A 28 -8.70 0.89 -16.31
N ILE A 29 -8.33 2.15 -16.57
CA ILE A 29 -7.02 2.68 -16.16
C ILE A 29 -7.00 2.89 -14.65
N LYS A 30 -8.09 3.36 -14.06
CA LYS A 30 -8.21 3.49 -12.60
C LYS A 30 -8.02 2.15 -11.92
N GLU A 31 -8.62 1.09 -12.44
CA GLU A 31 -8.48 -0.26 -11.90
C GLU A 31 -7.03 -0.72 -11.93
N LYS A 32 -6.31 -0.42 -13.01
CA LYS A 32 -4.87 -0.74 -13.11
C LYS A 32 -4.08 -0.08 -12.01
N TYR A 33 -4.27 1.23 -11.78
CA TYR A 33 -3.54 1.94 -10.73
C TYR A 33 -3.91 1.46 -9.34
N LEU A 34 -5.15 1.06 -9.13
CA LEU A 34 -5.58 0.51 -7.86
C LEU A 34 -4.92 -0.84 -7.58
N LYS A 35 -4.80 -1.69 -8.60
CA LYS A 35 -4.09 -2.97 -8.48
C LYS A 35 -2.60 -2.75 -8.22
N ASP A 36 -1.99 -1.77 -8.89
CA ASP A 36 -0.59 -1.39 -8.64
C ASP A 36 -0.42 -0.92 -7.18
N TYR A 37 -1.37 -0.15 -6.67
CA TYR A 37 -1.37 0.27 -5.28
C TYR A 37 -1.40 -0.93 -4.32
N LEU A 38 -2.22 -1.93 -4.61
CA LEU A 38 -2.30 -3.14 -3.78
C LEU A 38 -0.98 -3.92 -3.79
N ILE A 39 -0.29 -3.97 -4.93
CA ILE A 39 1.03 -4.59 -5.03
C ILE A 39 2.02 -3.83 -4.15
N LYS A 40 2.04 -2.51 -4.24
CA LYS A 40 2.92 -1.67 -3.43
C LYS A 40 2.61 -1.80 -1.95
N LEU A 41 1.34 -1.91 -1.59
CA LEU A 41 0.91 -2.13 -0.21
C LEU A 41 1.46 -3.46 0.33
N SER A 42 1.44 -4.50 -0.49
CA SER A 42 2.00 -5.80 -0.12
C SER A 42 3.52 -5.73 0.08
N MET A 43 4.22 -4.97 -0.76
CA MET A 43 5.66 -4.74 -0.61
C MET A 43 5.96 -3.94 0.66
N PHE A 44 5.14 -2.95 0.96
CA PHE A 44 5.27 -2.17 2.20
C PHE A 44 5.13 -3.07 3.43
N ASP A 45 4.13 -3.94 3.42
CA ASP A 45 3.92 -4.92 4.50
C ASP A 45 5.17 -5.80 4.68
N PHE A 46 5.72 -6.31 3.59
CA PHE A 46 6.95 -7.12 3.62
C PHE A 46 8.10 -6.35 4.27
N TYR A 47 8.34 -5.11 3.86
CA TYR A 47 9.43 -4.31 4.41
C TYR A 47 9.23 -4.00 5.89
N VAL A 48 8.00 -3.77 6.33
CA VAL A 48 7.70 -3.53 7.74
C VAL A 48 8.01 -4.79 8.56
N ARG A 49 7.60 -5.96 8.09
CA ARG A 49 7.88 -7.23 8.78
C ARG A 49 9.38 -7.51 8.85
N GLU A 50 10.11 -7.27 7.76
CA GLU A 50 11.57 -7.44 7.75
C GLU A 50 12.24 -6.48 8.74
N SER A 51 11.78 -5.24 8.81
CA SER A 51 12.30 -4.26 9.77
C SER A 51 12.06 -4.69 11.20
N TYR A 52 10.91 -5.30 11.49
CA TYR A 52 10.63 -5.85 12.82
C TYR A 52 11.56 -7.02 13.14
N HIS A 53 11.74 -7.96 12.21
CA HIS A 53 12.63 -9.11 12.42
C HIS A 53 14.07 -8.69 12.66
N LYS A 54 14.51 -7.61 12.02
CA LYS A 54 15.84 -7.05 12.21
C LYS A 54 15.92 -6.07 13.37
N LYS A 55 14.84 -5.95 14.14
CA LYS A 55 14.74 -5.10 15.34
C LYS A 55 14.90 -3.61 15.06
N TYR A 56 14.61 -3.16 13.84
CA TYR A 56 14.58 -1.74 13.51
C TYR A 56 13.28 -1.07 13.96
N LEU A 57 12.22 -1.86 14.19
CA LEU A 57 10.94 -1.39 14.69
C LEU A 57 10.59 -2.12 15.97
N SER A 58 9.97 -1.43 16.92
CA SER A 58 9.44 -2.05 18.13
C SER A 58 8.18 -2.84 17.81
N LYS A 59 7.80 -3.74 18.73
CA LYS A 59 6.54 -4.47 18.61
C LYS A 59 5.35 -3.53 18.48
N HIS A 60 5.33 -2.46 19.28
CA HIS A 60 4.24 -1.48 19.24
C HIS A 60 4.17 -0.76 17.89
N GLN A 61 5.30 -0.31 17.37
CA GLN A 61 5.36 0.33 16.05
C GLN A 61 4.87 -0.61 14.95
N THR A 62 5.28 -1.87 15.01
CA THR A 62 4.87 -2.89 14.04
C THR A 62 3.37 -3.14 14.08
N GLU A 63 2.80 -3.21 15.29
CA GLU A 63 1.35 -3.40 15.46
C GLU A 63 0.56 -2.21 14.90
N CYS A 64 1.02 -0.99 15.17
CA CYS A 64 0.38 0.22 14.64
C CYS A 64 0.40 0.25 13.12
N LEU A 65 1.55 -0.04 12.52
CA LEU A 65 1.68 -0.11 11.06
C LEU A 65 0.83 -1.22 10.47
N GLY A 66 0.77 -2.37 11.15
CA GLY A 66 -0.06 -3.50 10.74
C GLY A 66 -1.53 -3.15 10.67
N LYS A 67 -2.05 -2.41 11.66
CA LYS A 67 -3.44 -1.95 11.65
C LYS A 67 -3.73 -1.04 10.46
N ILE A 68 -2.82 -0.10 10.19
CA ILE A 68 -2.95 0.81 9.05
C ILE A 68 -2.97 0.02 7.74
N LEU A 69 -2.10 -0.97 7.61
CA LEU A 69 -2.04 -1.83 6.43
C LEU A 69 -3.34 -2.60 6.21
N ILE A 70 -3.90 -3.17 7.27
CA ILE A 70 -5.16 -3.92 7.19
C ILE A 70 -6.30 -3.01 6.75
N GLU A 71 -6.41 -1.82 7.35
CA GLU A 71 -7.45 -0.85 6.99
C GLU A 71 -7.31 -0.39 5.54
N SER A 72 -6.09 -0.06 5.12
CA SER A 72 -5.81 0.38 3.75
C SER A 72 -6.17 -0.71 2.74
N ARG A 73 -5.87 -1.97 3.06
CA ARG A 73 -6.18 -3.10 2.20
C ARG A 73 -7.68 -3.31 2.06
N LYS A 74 -8.42 -3.23 3.17
CA LYS A 74 -9.89 -3.35 3.15
C LYS A 74 -10.53 -2.28 2.26
N VAL A 75 -10.09 -1.03 2.42
CA VAL A 75 -10.60 0.08 1.62
C VAL A 75 -10.31 -0.15 0.14
N ALA A 76 -9.09 -0.54 -0.20
CA ALA A 76 -8.68 -0.76 -1.58
C ALA A 76 -9.47 -1.91 -2.22
N TYR A 77 -9.64 -3.02 -1.52
CA TYR A 77 -10.43 -4.14 -2.04
C TYR A 77 -11.92 -3.79 -2.19
N GLY A 78 -12.45 -2.97 -1.28
CA GLY A 78 -13.80 -2.45 -1.40
C GLY A 78 -13.99 -1.64 -2.68
N ILE A 79 -13.03 -0.79 -3.00
CA ILE A 79 -13.06 0.01 -4.24
C ILE A 79 -12.97 -0.89 -5.48
N VAL A 80 -12.08 -1.90 -5.47
CA VAL A 80 -11.97 -2.85 -6.57
C VAL A 80 -13.30 -3.54 -6.83
N ARG A 81 -13.95 -4.06 -5.79
CA ARG A 81 -15.26 -4.71 -5.93
C ARG A 81 -16.31 -3.77 -6.50
N SER A 82 -16.33 -2.54 -6.01
CA SER A 82 -17.27 -1.54 -6.48
C SER A 82 -17.08 -1.28 -7.98
N MET A 83 -15.83 -1.21 -8.45
CA MET A 83 -15.51 -0.98 -9.85
C MET A 83 -15.85 -2.20 -10.72
N GLU A 84 -15.67 -3.42 -10.21
CA GLU A 84 -15.97 -4.64 -10.94
C GLU A 84 -17.48 -4.86 -11.13
N ASN A 85 -18.29 -4.33 -10.23
CA ASN A 85 -19.75 -4.46 -10.28
C ASN A 85 -20.43 -3.38 -11.15
N VAL A 86 -19.67 -2.48 -11.72
CA VAL A 86 -20.16 -1.47 -12.64
C VAL A 86 -19.97 -1.95 -14.07
#